data_df4dc4985429c4487d90bdb92728e1de
#
_entry.id   df4dc4985429c4487d90bdb92728e1de
#
_cell.length_a   1.000
_cell.length_b   1.000
_cell.length_c   1.000
_cell.angle_alpha   90.00
_cell.angle_beta   90.00
_cell.angle_gamma   90.00
#
_symmetry.space_group_name_H-M   'P 1'
#
loop_
_entity.id
_entity.type
_entity.pdbx_description
1 polymer ?
#
loop_
_entity_poly.entity_id
_entity_poly.type
_entity_poly.pdbx_seq_one_letter_code
_entity_poly.pdbx_strand_id
1 'polypeptide(L)' 'MEQTKPSAEGLRYRKKLKARLSVERAALELVIERGYDGVTVEDICARAEISKKTFFNYFPSKAAAIMGRRDSFPDDE' A
#
# COMPACT_ATOMS: atom_id res chain seq x y z
N MET A 1 0.85 6.33 29.95
CA MET A 1 0.75 6.46 29.42
C MET A 1 0.28 6.69 28.73
N GLU A 2 0.43 6.74 28.51
CA GLU A 2 0.10 6.98 27.83
C GLU A 2 -0.42 7.01 26.97
N GLN A 3 -0.56 6.93 26.70
CA GLN A 3 -1.08 7.08 25.96
C GLN A 3 -1.92 7.12 25.57
N THR A 4 -1.34 7.06 25.73
CA THR A 4 -2.21 7.35 25.57
C THR A 4 -3.21 7.29 24.56
N LYS A 5 -3.92 7.92 24.42
CA LYS A 5 -4.79 7.77 23.38
C LYS A 5 -4.39 8.55 22.17
N PRO A 6 -4.37 7.91 21.00
CA PRO A 6 -3.91 8.63 19.84
C PRO A 6 -4.92 9.69 19.41
N SER A 7 -4.42 10.76 18.87
CA SER A 7 -5.26 11.77 18.31
C SER A 7 -5.91 11.25 17.04
N ALA A 8 -6.91 11.98 16.55
CA ALA A 8 -7.54 11.60 15.30
C ALA A 8 -6.51 11.57 14.17
N GLU A 9 -5.55 12.44 14.22
CA GLU A 9 -4.50 12.45 13.22
C GLU A 9 -3.64 11.23 13.28
N GLY A 10 -3.32 10.78 14.46
CA GLY A 10 -2.55 9.57 14.63
C GLY A 10 -3.27 8.36 14.10
N LEU A 11 -4.57 8.29 14.34
CA LEU A 11 -5.37 7.21 13.83
C LEU A 11 -5.43 7.20 12.32
N ARG A 12 -5.59 8.36 11.72
CA ARG A 12 -5.61 8.46 10.27
C ARG A 12 -4.29 8.02 9.67
N TYR A 13 -3.22 8.46 10.27
CA TYR A 13 -1.91 8.09 9.78
C TYR A 13 -1.71 6.58 9.82
N ARG A 14 -2.10 5.97 10.90
CA ARG A 14 -1.97 4.52 11.04
C ARG A 14 -2.79 3.77 10.04
N LYS A 15 -4.01 4.23 9.79
CA LYS A 15 -4.86 3.58 8.80
C LYS A 15 -4.29 3.72 7.41
N LYS A 16 -3.78 4.89 7.09
CA LYS A 16 -3.15 5.11 5.80
C LYS A 16 -1.95 4.20 5.62
N LEU A 17 -1.10 4.15 6.63
CA LEU A 17 0.08 3.32 6.56
C LEU A 17 -0.29 1.87 6.39
N LYS A 18 -1.27 1.42 7.14
CA LYS A 18 -1.70 0.04 7.06
C LYS A 18 -2.24 -0.29 5.68
N ALA A 19 -3.06 0.59 5.12
CA ALA A 19 -3.62 0.38 3.80
C ALA A 19 -2.51 0.33 2.75
N ARG A 20 -1.58 1.24 2.86
CA ARG A 20 -0.47 1.28 1.93
C ARG A 20 0.36 0.01 1.98
N LEU A 21 0.67 -0.45 3.19
CA LEU A 21 1.43 -1.67 3.35
C LEU A 21 0.69 -2.89 2.81
N SER A 22 -0.63 -2.93 3.01
CA SER A 22 -1.44 -3.99 2.46
C SER A 22 -1.36 -4.05 0.94
N VAL A 23 -1.41 -2.89 0.30
CA VAL A 23 -1.33 -2.82 -1.14
C VAL A 23 0.04 -3.27 -1.62
N GLU A 24 1.09 -2.79 -0.96
CA GLU A 24 2.44 -3.16 -1.34
C GLU A 24 2.68 -4.65 -1.20
N ARG A 25 2.17 -5.21 -0.13
CA ARG A 25 2.31 -6.63 0.10
C ARG A 25 1.54 -7.44 -0.93
N ALA A 26 0.30 -7.04 -1.22
CA ALA A 26 -0.50 -7.71 -2.22
C ALA A 26 0.19 -7.67 -3.59
N ALA A 27 0.73 -6.49 -3.93
CA ALA A 27 1.41 -6.34 -5.20
C ALA A 27 2.63 -7.24 -5.30
N LEU A 28 3.41 -7.29 -4.23
CA LEU A 28 4.60 -8.13 -4.21
C LEU A 28 4.23 -9.60 -4.35
N GLU A 29 3.22 -10.04 -3.62
CA GLU A 29 2.79 -11.43 -3.68
C GLU A 29 2.35 -11.81 -5.08
N LEU A 30 1.62 -10.92 -5.72
CA LEU A 30 1.13 -11.18 -7.07
C LEU A 30 2.27 -11.23 -8.08
N VAL A 31 3.25 -10.36 -7.91
CA VAL A 31 4.41 -10.38 -8.79
C VAL A 31 5.18 -11.68 -8.64
N ILE A 32 5.30 -12.16 -7.43
CA ILE A 32 5.96 -13.44 -7.19
C ILE A 32 5.19 -14.58 -7.86
N GLU A 33 3.87 -14.52 -7.81
CA GLU A 33 3.03 -15.57 -8.38
C GLU A 33 2.95 -15.51 -9.90
N ARG A 34 2.88 -14.32 -10.47
CA ARG A 34 2.54 -14.16 -11.88
C ARG A 34 3.53 -13.36 -12.69
N GLY A 35 4.49 -12.74 -12.05
CA GLY A 35 5.40 -11.84 -12.74
C GLY A 35 4.79 -10.47 -12.87
N TYR A 36 5.63 -9.48 -13.10
CA TYR A 36 5.20 -8.10 -13.17
C TYR A 36 4.12 -7.89 -14.23
N ASP A 37 4.34 -8.44 -15.41
CA ASP A 37 3.40 -8.23 -16.51
C ASP A 37 2.08 -8.94 -16.32
N GLY A 38 2.04 -9.94 -15.45
CA GLY A 38 0.83 -10.68 -15.21
C GLY A 38 -0.06 -10.10 -14.13
N VAL A 39 0.33 -8.96 -13.57
CA VAL A 39 -0.41 -8.35 -12.47
C VAL A 39 -1.10 -7.09 -12.95
N THR A 40 -2.36 -6.92 -12.59
CA THR A 40 -3.10 -5.70 -12.92
C THR A 40 -3.44 -4.96 -11.64
N VAL A 41 -3.82 -3.68 -11.78
CA VAL A 41 -4.29 -2.91 -10.64
C VAL A 41 -5.51 -3.58 -10.00
N GLU A 42 -6.38 -4.12 -10.84
CA GLU A 42 -7.56 -4.82 -10.35
C GLU A 42 -7.18 -6.01 -9.47
N ASP A 43 -6.16 -6.75 -9.89
CA ASP A 43 -5.68 -7.89 -9.10
C ASP A 43 -5.18 -7.44 -7.73
N ILE A 44 -4.43 -6.37 -7.73
CA ILE A 44 -3.88 -5.84 -6.48
C ILE A 44 -5.00 -5.38 -5.57
N CYS A 45 -5.96 -4.66 -6.13
CA CYS A 45 -7.09 -4.16 -5.35
C CYS A 45 -7.91 -5.30 -4.76
N ALA A 46 -8.13 -6.34 -5.55
CA ALA A 46 -8.91 -7.48 -5.06
C ALA A 46 -8.20 -8.17 -3.91
N ARG A 47 -6.91 -8.36 -4.03
CA ARG A 47 -6.16 -9.02 -2.97
C ARG A 47 -6.04 -8.16 -1.71
N ALA A 48 -5.86 -6.87 -1.88
CA ALA A 48 -5.77 -5.94 -0.76
C ALA A 48 -7.13 -5.52 -0.22
N GLU A 49 -8.20 -5.89 -0.92
CA GLU A 49 -9.57 -5.60 -0.52
C GLU A 49 -9.83 -4.10 -0.48
N ILE A 50 -9.43 -3.41 -1.51
CA ILE A 50 -9.67 -1.98 -1.64
C ILE A 50 -10.21 -1.68 -3.02
N SER A 51 -10.75 -0.48 -3.18
CA SER A 51 -11.23 -0.03 -4.48
C SER A 51 -10.08 0.54 -5.29
N LYS A 52 -10.29 0.65 -6.60
CA LYS A 52 -9.30 1.30 -7.45
C LYS A 52 -9.10 2.75 -7.06
N LYS A 53 -10.16 3.40 -6.64
CA LYS A 53 -10.05 4.77 -6.20
C LYS A 53 -9.10 4.88 -5.02
N THR A 54 -9.25 4.00 -4.06
CA THR A 54 -8.36 3.99 -2.91
C THR A 54 -6.94 3.70 -3.33
N PHE A 55 -6.76 2.75 -4.24
CA PHE A 55 -5.45 2.44 -4.75
C PHE A 55 -4.76 3.68 -5.31
N PHE A 56 -5.46 4.41 -6.19
CA PHE A 56 -4.85 5.57 -6.83
C PHE A 56 -4.71 6.77 -5.91
N ASN A 57 -5.34 6.72 -4.74
CA ASN A 57 -5.05 7.72 -3.71
C ASN A 57 -3.67 7.53 -3.11
N TYR A 58 -3.16 6.32 -3.12
CA TYR A 58 -1.86 6.02 -2.53
C TYR A 58 -0.75 5.85 -3.55
N PHE A 59 -1.10 5.38 -4.73
CA PHE A 59 -0.09 5.08 -5.75
C PHE A 59 -0.56 5.59 -7.10
N PRO A 60 0.31 6.24 -7.86
CA PRO A 60 -0.09 6.75 -9.17
C PRO A 60 -0.19 5.68 -10.24
N SER A 61 0.37 4.52 -10.00
CA SER A 61 0.35 3.46 -11.02
C SER A 61 0.66 2.11 -10.41
N LYS A 62 0.47 1.07 -11.20
CA LYS A 62 0.84 -0.28 -10.80
C LYS A 62 2.33 -0.35 -10.45
N ALA A 63 3.14 0.28 -11.26
CA ALA A 63 4.57 0.24 -11.04
C ALA A 63 4.93 0.87 -9.69
N ALA A 64 4.27 1.97 -9.35
CA ALA A 64 4.53 2.62 -8.08
C ALA A 64 4.21 1.72 -6.90
N ALA A 65 3.13 0.94 -7.00
CA ALA A 65 2.76 0.04 -5.92
C ALA A 65 3.75 -1.10 -5.79
N ILE A 66 4.19 -1.63 -6.90
CA ILE A 66 5.12 -2.77 -6.90
C ILE A 66 6.50 -2.34 -6.46
N MET A 67 6.97 -1.21 -6.96
CA MET A 67 8.29 -0.73 -6.65
C MET A 67 8.32 0.30 -5.54
N GLY A 68 7.17 0.73 -5.09
CA GLY A 68 7.06 1.80 -4.12
C GLY A 68 7.67 1.45 -2.79
N ARG A 69 7.74 0.19 -2.47
CA ARG A 69 8.33 -0.24 -1.24
C ARG A 69 9.77 0.21 -1.13
N ARG A 70 10.51 0.10 -2.23
CA ARG A 70 11.86 0.55 -2.28
C ARG A 70 11.95 2.03 -2.10
N ASP A 71 11.06 2.74 -2.76
CA ASP A 71 11.05 4.18 -2.71
C ASP A 71 10.49 4.72 -1.44
N SER A 72 9.70 3.95 -0.74
CA SER A 72 9.09 4.45 0.46
C SER A 72 9.97 4.38 1.66
N PHE A 73 11.08 3.77 1.59
CA PHE A 73 12.01 3.80 2.69
C PHE A 73 12.61 5.17 2.72
N PRO A 74 12.46 5.83 3.77
CA PRO A 74 12.97 7.17 3.82
C PRO A 74 14.44 7.22 3.93
N ASP A 75 14.40 7.53 3.69
CA ASP A 75 15.40 7.44 3.85
C ASP A 75 15.66 8.25 4.83
N ASP A 76 15.02 8.23 5.06
CA ASP A 76 14.92 8.66 5.66
C ASP A 76 15.00 9.03 6.29
N GLU A 77 15.19 9.13 6.50
CA GLU A 77 15.21 9.50 6.82
C GLU A 77 15.07 9.66 7.06
#